data_2490a44a064e8b3470051b789f158588
#
_entry.id   2490a44a064e8b3470051b789f158588
#
_cell.length_a   1.000
_cell.length_b   1.000
_cell.length_c   1.000
_cell.angle_alpha   90.00
_cell.angle_beta   90.00
_cell.angle_gamma   90.00
#
_symmetry.space_group_name_H-M   'P 1'
#
loop_
_entity.id
_entity.type
_entity.pdbx_description
1 polymer ?
#
loop_
_entity_poly.entity_id
_entity_poly.type
_entity_poly.pdbx_seq_one_letter_code
_entity_poly.pdbx_strand_id
1 'polypeptide(L)'
;MGKVTTVKKSRKTHTCSKCGATIEVGSTYYVGKINFHPDIVRCTKCGLKPWEVTTSDYLLQAGRLVNEFDSECDMSAAVVDDIVSELEEMLSELQDKLDSMPDSLKDSDTGNILQERIDGIDSALSDLSNISEDDVKEEVLSSLGREETVEDADWEKDEELINELTDHYTSIVEEALSQVVL
;
A
#
# COMPACT_ATOMS: atom_id res chain seq x y z
N MET A 1 -4.27 -12.93 7.34
CA MET A 1 -2.86 -12.77 6.93
C MET A 1 -2.07 -14.03 7.22
N GLY A 2 -1.19 -14.44 6.29
CA GLY A 2 -0.36 -15.61 6.46
C GLY A 2 0.78 -15.40 7.48
N LYS A 3 1.27 -16.50 8.04
CA LYS A 3 2.34 -16.45 9.04
C LYS A 3 3.71 -16.48 8.36
N VAL A 4 4.52 -15.45 8.62
CA VAL A 4 5.94 -15.42 8.22
C VAL A 4 6.79 -16.04 9.34
N THR A 5 7.68 -16.94 8.95
CA THR A 5 8.63 -17.60 9.86
C THR A 5 10.06 -17.32 9.43
N THR A 6 10.89 -16.83 10.33
CA THR A 6 12.33 -16.68 10.11
C THR A 6 13.06 -17.98 10.44
N VAL A 7 13.73 -18.56 9.46
CA VAL A 7 14.59 -19.74 9.63
C VAL A 7 16.04 -19.27 9.75
N LYS A 8 16.63 -19.36 10.95
CA LYS A 8 17.98 -18.84 11.23
C LYS A 8 19.11 -19.63 10.57
N LYS A 9 18.90 -20.93 10.30
CA LYS A 9 19.88 -21.80 9.65
C LYS A 9 19.18 -22.76 8.71
N SER A 10 19.39 -22.60 7.43
CA SER A 10 18.89 -23.52 6.42
C SER A 10 19.56 -24.89 6.52
N ARG A 11 18.79 -25.97 6.44
CA ARG A 11 19.30 -27.35 6.42
C ARG A 11 19.57 -27.86 5.01
N LYS A 12 19.07 -27.16 3.99
CA LYS A 12 19.22 -27.48 2.57
C LYS A 12 19.28 -26.20 1.77
N THR A 13 19.73 -26.28 0.55
CA THR A 13 19.72 -25.18 -0.39
C THR A 13 18.29 -24.86 -0.82
N HIS A 14 17.93 -23.58 -0.92
CA HIS A 14 16.66 -23.08 -1.42
C HIS A 14 16.90 -22.04 -2.50
N THR A 15 15.85 -21.73 -3.28
CA THR A 15 15.85 -20.63 -4.22
C THR A 15 14.87 -19.55 -3.74
N CYS A 16 15.30 -18.30 -3.72
CA CYS A 16 14.45 -17.17 -3.39
C CYS A 16 13.37 -17.01 -4.47
N SER A 17 12.08 -17.03 -4.10
CA SER A 17 10.98 -16.91 -5.06
C SER A 17 10.85 -15.50 -5.65
N LYS A 18 11.53 -14.46 -5.11
CA LYS A 18 11.47 -13.07 -5.63
C LYS A 18 12.61 -12.77 -6.60
N CYS A 19 13.86 -13.07 -6.23
CA CYS A 19 15.04 -12.70 -7.02
C CYS A 19 15.77 -13.89 -7.65
N GLY A 20 15.33 -15.13 -7.44
CA GLY A 20 15.98 -16.33 -7.97
C GLY A 20 17.32 -16.70 -7.31
N ALA A 21 17.80 -15.89 -6.34
CA ALA A 21 19.09 -16.14 -5.70
C ALA A 21 19.08 -17.45 -4.90
N THR A 22 20.20 -18.15 -4.90
CA THR A 22 20.42 -19.36 -4.11
C THR A 22 20.64 -19.00 -2.64
N ILE A 23 19.91 -19.65 -1.76
CA ILE A 23 20.03 -19.55 -0.30
C ILE A 23 20.79 -20.80 0.16
N GLU A 24 22.04 -20.60 0.53
CA GLU A 24 22.95 -21.70 0.90
C GLU A 24 22.59 -22.34 2.26
N VAL A 25 23.05 -23.57 2.45
CA VAL A 25 22.96 -24.27 3.75
C VAL A 25 23.61 -23.43 4.85
N GLY A 26 22.93 -23.28 5.96
CA GLY A 26 23.38 -22.46 7.08
C GLY A 26 22.95 -21.01 7.03
N SER A 27 22.44 -20.51 5.92
CA SER A 27 21.96 -19.14 5.76
C SER A 27 20.60 -18.92 6.41
N THR A 28 20.33 -17.68 6.81
CA THR A 28 19.00 -17.24 7.28
C THR A 28 18.09 -16.95 6.10
N TYR A 29 16.82 -17.28 6.22
CA TYR A 29 15.81 -16.99 5.23
C TYR A 29 14.40 -16.90 5.84
N TYR A 30 13.44 -16.41 5.05
CA TYR A 30 12.04 -16.27 5.45
C TYR A 30 11.15 -17.27 4.72
N VAL A 31 10.14 -17.80 5.43
CA VAL A 31 9.15 -18.72 4.87
C VAL A 31 7.76 -18.24 5.20
N GLY A 32 6.93 -18.08 4.18
CA GLY A 32 5.49 -17.90 4.28
C GLY A 32 4.76 -19.17 3.88
N LYS A 33 3.81 -19.61 4.70
CA LYS A 33 3.01 -20.82 4.44
C LYS A 33 1.58 -20.44 4.10
N ILE A 34 1.11 -20.91 2.96
CA ILE A 34 -0.29 -20.83 2.55
C ILE A 34 -0.82 -22.24 2.40
N ASN A 35 -1.95 -22.54 3.06
CA ASN A 35 -2.53 -23.88 2.98
C ASN A 35 -2.79 -24.29 1.53
N PHE A 36 -2.42 -25.53 1.20
CA PHE A 36 -2.57 -26.13 -0.14
C PHE A 36 -1.75 -25.47 -1.27
N HIS A 37 -0.84 -24.55 -0.96
CA HIS A 37 0.06 -23.91 -1.90
C HIS A 37 1.54 -24.16 -1.53
N PRO A 38 2.46 -24.04 -2.49
CA PRO A 38 3.90 -24.11 -2.20
C PRO A 38 4.32 -23.02 -1.21
N ASP A 39 5.27 -23.35 -0.33
CA ASP A 39 5.85 -22.38 0.60
C ASP A 39 6.52 -21.23 -0.18
N ILE A 40 6.25 -19.99 0.22
CA ILE A 40 6.96 -18.81 -0.27
C ILE A 40 8.29 -18.71 0.47
N VAL A 41 9.40 -18.76 -0.26
CA VAL A 41 10.75 -18.67 0.30
C VAL A 41 11.41 -17.38 -0.17
N ARG A 42 11.93 -16.57 0.77
CA ARG A 42 12.63 -15.30 0.47
C ARG A 42 14.00 -15.27 1.15
N CYS A 43 15.00 -14.75 0.46
CA CYS A 43 16.31 -14.47 1.06
C CYS A 43 16.22 -13.22 1.99
N THR A 44 17.25 -13.03 2.83
CA THR A 44 17.32 -11.87 3.75
C THR A 44 17.33 -10.53 3.04
N LYS A 45 17.80 -10.49 1.79
CA LYS A 45 17.82 -9.28 0.94
C LYS A 45 16.41 -8.86 0.49
N CYS A 46 15.58 -9.84 0.11
CA CYS A 46 14.23 -9.57 -0.38
C CYS A 46 13.20 -9.39 0.74
N GLY A 47 13.46 -9.98 1.91
CA GLY A 47 12.47 -10.02 2.98
C GLY A 47 11.21 -10.80 2.59
N LEU A 48 10.29 -10.93 3.52
CA LEU A 48 8.94 -11.44 3.28
C LEU A 48 8.00 -10.72 4.25
N LYS A 49 7.06 -9.99 3.69
CA LYS A 49 6.05 -9.26 4.48
C LYS A 49 4.84 -10.15 4.76
N PRO A 50 4.14 -9.99 5.90
CA PRO A 50 2.97 -10.81 6.23
C PRO A 50 1.85 -10.75 5.20
N TRP A 51 1.63 -9.60 4.56
CA TRP A 51 0.63 -9.40 3.53
C TRP A 51 0.96 -10.08 2.20
N GLU A 52 2.24 -10.37 1.91
CA GLU A 52 2.65 -11.17 0.74
C GLU A 52 2.28 -12.66 0.87
N VAL A 53 1.90 -13.13 2.08
CA VAL A 53 1.56 -14.54 2.34
C VAL A 53 0.06 -14.75 2.19
N THR A 54 -0.43 -14.54 0.98
CA THR A 54 -1.85 -14.69 0.61
C THR A 54 -1.98 -15.17 -0.83
N THR A 55 -3.17 -15.66 -1.19
CA THR A 55 -3.59 -15.96 -2.57
C THR A 55 -4.64 -14.96 -3.07
N SER A 56 -4.98 -13.98 -2.27
CA SER A 56 -5.95 -12.94 -2.63
C SER A 56 -5.22 -11.80 -3.35
N ASP A 57 -5.59 -11.54 -4.60
CA ASP A 57 -5.05 -10.42 -5.37
C ASP A 57 -5.34 -9.10 -4.67
N TYR A 58 -6.53 -8.92 -4.12
CA TYR A 58 -6.88 -7.76 -3.32
C TYR A 58 -5.91 -7.54 -2.14
N LEU A 59 -5.66 -8.58 -1.32
CA LEU A 59 -4.75 -8.44 -0.18
C LEU A 59 -3.29 -8.17 -0.59
N LEU A 60 -2.87 -8.63 -1.76
CA LEU A 60 -1.56 -8.31 -2.32
C LEU A 60 -1.49 -6.84 -2.74
N GLN A 61 -2.49 -6.34 -3.45
CA GLN A 61 -2.56 -4.96 -3.92
C GLN A 61 -2.71 -3.99 -2.73
N ALA A 62 -3.71 -4.19 -1.88
CA ALA A 62 -3.93 -3.38 -0.69
C ALA A 62 -2.72 -3.39 0.26
N GLY A 63 -2.13 -4.57 0.49
CA GLY A 63 -0.93 -4.70 1.32
C GLY A 63 0.27 -3.98 0.73
N ARG A 64 0.42 -3.95 -0.61
CA ARG A 64 1.44 -3.17 -1.30
C ARG A 64 1.20 -1.68 -1.09
N LEU A 65 0.02 -1.19 -1.42
CA LEU A 65 -0.34 0.22 -1.24
C LEU A 65 -0.09 0.71 0.18
N VAL A 66 -0.59 -0.01 1.19
CA VAL A 66 -0.46 0.41 2.60
C VAL A 66 0.97 0.29 3.14
N ASN A 67 1.83 -0.59 2.61
CA ASN A 67 3.14 -0.88 3.22
C ASN A 67 4.36 -0.53 2.36
N GLU A 68 4.25 -0.43 1.03
CA GLU A 68 5.38 -0.05 0.16
C GLU A 68 5.41 1.44 -0.14
N PHE A 69 4.33 2.12 0.23
CA PHE A 69 4.20 3.55 0.14
C PHE A 69 5.23 4.32 1.01
N ASP A 70 5.74 3.67 2.04
CA ASP A 70 6.41 4.23 3.22
C ASP A 70 7.89 4.58 3.01
N SER A 71 8.53 4.53 1.85
CA SER A 71 9.98 4.67 2.05
C SER A 71 10.86 5.29 0.99
N GLU A 72 10.48 5.45 -0.25
CA GLU A 72 11.44 5.87 -1.28
C GLU A 72 10.92 6.80 -2.39
N CYS A 73 9.68 7.25 -2.35
CA CYS A 73 9.13 8.15 -3.36
C CYS A 73 9.02 9.59 -2.83
N ASP A 74 9.56 10.54 -3.58
CA ASP A 74 9.21 11.95 -3.42
C ASP A 74 7.70 12.10 -3.67
N MET A 75 6.92 12.26 -2.59
CA MET A 75 5.47 12.41 -2.66
C MET A 75 5.10 13.69 -3.37
N SER A 76 4.20 13.54 -4.32
CA SER A 76 3.71 14.65 -5.15
C SER A 76 2.25 14.39 -5.52
N ALA A 77 1.57 15.42 -6.03
CA ALA A 77 0.21 15.30 -6.56
C ALA A 77 0.10 14.17 -7.60
N ALA A 78 1.10 13.99 -8.46
CA ALA A 78 1.09 12.91 -9.46
C ALA A 78 1.12 11.51 -8.84
N VAL A 79 1.83 11.33 -7.72
CA VAL A 79 1.83 10.05 -6.98
C VAL A 79 0.48 9.80 -6.31
N VAL A 80 -0.17 10.85 -5.81
CA VAL A 80 -1.54 10.76 -5.27
C VAL A 80 -2.52 10.33 -6.37
N ASP A 81 -2.43 10.91 -7.57
CA ASP A 81 -3.27 10.53 -8.72
C ASP A 81 -3.06 9.07 -9.13
N ASP A 82 -1.82 8.57 -9.10
CA ASP A 82 -1.53 7.15 -9.35
C ASP A 82 -2.17 6.24 -8.30
N ILE A 83 -2.11 6.61 -7.01
CA ILE A 83 -2.76 5.88 -5.93
C ILE A 83 -4.29 5.88 -6.07
N VAL A 84 -4.88 7.03 -6.39
CA VAL A 84 -6.32 7.15 -6.67
C VAL A 84 -6.72 6.22 -7.80
N SER A 85 -5.98 6.21 -8.90
CA SER A 85 -6.25 5.33 -10.04
C SER A 85 -6.19 3.85 -9.68
N GLU A 86 -5.21 3.45 -8.84
CA GLU A 86 -5.09 2.06 -8.38
C GLU A 86 -6.23 1.67 -7.42
N LEU A 87 -6.65 2.57 -6.54
CA LEU A 87 -7.80 2.36 -5.65
C LEU A 87 -9.12 2.25 -6.43
N GLU A 88 -9.32 3.07 -7.47
CA GLU A 88 -10.49 3.00 -8.35
C GLU A 88 -10.57 1.64 -9.07
N GLU A 89 -9.44 1.12 -9.58
CA GLU A 89 -9.39 -0.20 -10.20
C GLU A 89 -9.75 -1.30 -9.19
N MET A 90 -9.19 -1.24 -7.98
CA MET A 90 -9.50 -2.19 -6.90
C MET A 90 -10.98 -2.12 -6.49
N LEU A 91 -11.56 -0.92 -6.41
CA LEU A 91 -12.98 -0.71 -6.10
C LEU A 91 -13.88 -1.36 -7.15
N SER A 92 -13.59 -1.10 -8.43
CA SER A 92 -14.34 -1.70 -9.55
C SER A 92 -14.33 -3.22 -9.51
N GLU A 93 -13.16 -3.83 -9.25
CA GLU A 93 -13.05 -5.29 -9.13
C GLU A 93 -13.86 -5.87 -7.95
N LEU A 94 -13.89 -5.18 -6.81
CA LEU A 94 -14.66 -5.63 -5.64
C LEU A 94 -16.16 -5.50 -5.87
N GLN A 95 -16.60 -4.41 -6.51
CA GLN A 95 -18.01 -4.19 -6.87
C GLN A 95 -18.48 -5.27 -7.86
N ASP A 96 -17.70 -5.57 -8.89
CA ASP A 96 -18.01 -6.64 -9.85
C ASP A 96 -18.11 -8.02 -9.16
N LYS A 97 -17.23 -8.31 -8.20
CA LYS A 97 -17.28 -9.52 -7.39
C LYS A 97 -18.54 -9.60 -6.54
N LEU A 98 -18.94 -8.49 -5.89
CA LEU A 98 -20.15 -8.40 -5.08
C LEU A 98 -21.40 -8.51 -5.95
N ASP A 99 -21.44 -7.86 -7.10
CA ASP A 99 -22.59 -7.87 -8.02
C ASP A 99 -22.81 -9.24 -8.66
N SER A 100 -21.72 -9.95 -8.98
CA SER A 100 -21.79 -11.33 -9.50
C SER A 100 -22.14 -12.37 -8.44
N MET A 101 -22.15 -12.00 -7.15
CA MET A 101 -22.47 -12.90 -6.06
C MET A 101 -23.97 -13.19 -6.01
N PRO A 102 -24.40 -14.45 -5.84
CA PRO A 102 -25.80 -14.77 -5.59
C PRO A 102 -26.37 -14.04 -4.38
N ASP A 103 -27.60 -13.54 -4.46
CA ASP A 103 -28.23 -12.75 -3.39
C ASP A 103 -28.23 -13.46 -2.03
N SER A 104 -28.38 -14.79 -2.03
CA SER A 104 -28.29 -15.58 -0.80
C SER A 104 -26.90 -15.58 -0.11
N LEU A 105 -25.86 -15.13 -0.80
CA LEU A 105 -24.49 -15.07 -0.27
C LEU A 105 -24.05 -13.63 0.03
N LYS A 106 -24.79 -12.63 -0.44
CA LYS A 106 -24.46 -11.22 -0.17
C LYS A 106 -24.51 -10.88 1.32
N ASP A 107 -25.45 -11.51 2.06
CA ASP A 107 -25.57 -11.37 3.52
C ASP A 107 -24.68 -12.35 4.31
N SER A 108 -23.79 -13.10 3.64
CA SER A 108 -22.83 -13.98 4.31
C SER A 108 -21.60 -13.23 4.81
N ASP A 109 -20.79 -13.88 5.66
CA ASP A 109 -19.51 -13.32 6.12
C ASP A 109 -18.62 -12.85 4.95
N THR A 110 -18.64 -13.59 3.83
CA THR A 110 -17.88 -13.24 2.62
C THR A 110 -18.43 -11.97 1.96
N GLY A 111 -19.76 -11.84 1.83
CA GLY A 111 -20.40 -10.65 1.30
C GLY A 111 -20.13 -9.42 2.19
N ASN A 112 -20.25 -9.58 3.50
CA ASN A 112 -19.96 -8.53 4.46
C ASN A 112 -18.50 -8.06 4.38
N ILE A 113 -17.53 -8.98 4.27
CA ILE A 113 -16.11 -8.62 4.10
C ILE A 113 -15.88 -7.87 2.78
N LEU A 114 -16.54 -8.26 1.69
CA LEU A 114 -16.45 -7.52 0.42
C LEU A 114 -17.00 -6.11 0.57
N GLN A 115 -18.15 -5.96 1.24
CA GLN A 115 -18.75 -4.65 1.47
C GLN A 115 -17.85 -3.77 2.36
N GLU A 116 -17.30 -4.29 3.46
CA GLU A 116 -16.35 -3.55 4.31
C GLU A 116 -15.12 -3.06 3.53
N ARG A 117 -14.62 -3.86 2.58
CA ARG A 117 -13.51 -3.47 1.72
C ARG A 117 -13.87 -2.39 0.73
N ILE A 118 -15.06 -2.49 0.13
CA ILE A 118 -15.61 -1.46 -0.77
C ILE A 118 -15.76 -0.15 0.01
N ASP A 119 -16.38 -0.17 1.18
CA ASP A 119 -16.62 1.02 1.99
C ASP A 119 -15.28 1.68 2.43
N GLY A 120 -14.26 0.87 2.76
CA GLY A 120 -12.93 1.37 3.12
C GLY A 120 -12.21 2.04 1.95
N ILE A 121 -12.28 1.46 0.74
CA ILE A 121 -11.69 2.07 -0.46
C ILE A 121 -12.47 3.34 -0.87
N ASP A 122 -13.79 3.30 -0.85
CA ASP A 122 -14.63 4.47 -1.16
C ASP A 122 -14.32 5.65 -0.24
N SER A 123 -14.10 5.37 1.04
CA SER A 123 -13.71 6.39 2.02
C SER A 123 -12.33 6.96 1.71
N ALA A 124 -11.33 6.11 1.45
CA ALA A 124 -9.99 6.55 1.06
C ALA A 124 -10.00 7.38 -0.23
N LEU A 125 -10.77 6.96 -1.25
CA LEU A 125 -10.94 7.72 -2.49
C LEU A 125 -11.60 9.07 -2.24
N SER A 126 -12.60 9.14 -1.37
CA SER A 126 -13.26 10.41 -1.03
C SER A 126 -12.27 11.39 -0.40
N ASP A 127 -11.39 10.91 0.46
CA ASP A 127 -10.39 11.76 1.12
C ASP A 127 -9.33 12.24 0.11
N LEU A 128 -8.81 11.34 -0.74
CA LEU A 128 -7.76 11.66 -1.71
C LEU A 128 -8.25 12.52 -2.89
N SER A 129 -9.47 12.27 -3.41
CA SER A 129 -9.99 12.97 -4.59
C SER A 129 -10.38 14.43 -4.30
N ASN A 130 -10.51 14.82 -3.05
CA ASN A 130 -10.83 16.18 -2.65
C ASN A 130 -9.58 17.03 -2.38
N ILE A 131 -8.38 16.48 -2.55
CA ILE A 131 -7.13 17.19 -2.32
C ILE A 131 -6.86 18.10 -3.52
N SER A 132 -6.75 19.40 -3.26
CA SER A 132 -6.28 20.38 -4.24
C SER A 132 -4.79 20.63 -4.01
N GLU A 133 -3.97 20.58 -5.06
CA GLU A 133 -2.54 20.88 -4.96
C GLU A 133 -2.27 22.29 -4.41
N ASP A 134 -3.10 23.26 -4.81
CA ASP A 134 -2.94 24.64 -4.34
C ASP A 134 -3.30 24.74 -2.85
N ASP A 135 -4.33 24.05 -2.37
CA ASP A 135 -4.72 24.04 -0.95
C ASP A 135 -3.60 23.44 -0.10
N VAL A 136 -3.00 22.34 -0.54
CA VAL A 136 -1.85 21.69 0.15
C VAL A 136 -0.65 22.63 0.21
N LYS A 137 -0.33 23.32 -0.89
CA LYS A 137 0.75 24.31 -0.94
C LYS A 137 0.50 25.49 0.00
N GLU A 138 -0.75 25.98 0.08
CA GLU A 138 -1.13 27.05 1.02
C GLU A 138 -0.95 26.60 2.48
N GLU A 139 -1.34 25.35 2.80
CA GLU A 139 -1.15 24.79 4.13
C GLU A 139 0.33 24.65 4.49
N VAL A 140 1.18 24.21 3.56
CA VAL A 140 2.64 24.11 3.75
C VAL A 140 3.25 25.49 4.00
N LEU A 141 2.93 26.52 3.21
CA LEU A 141 3.39 27.89 3.43
C LEU A 141 2.97 28.42 4.80
N SER A 142 1.72 28.15 5.19
CA SER A 142 1.18 28.52 6.49
C SER A 142 1.91 27.81 7.65
N SER A 143 2.20 26.51 7.53
CA SER A 143 2.91 25.72 8.54
C SER A 143 4.32 26.25 8.80
N LEU A 144 5.01 26.66 7.73
CA LEU A 144 6.35 27.27 7.78
C LEU A 144 6.34 28.75 8.16
N GLY A 145 5.16 29.37 8.32
CA GLY A 145 5.00 30.78 8.66
C GLY A 145 5.51 31.73 7.56
N ARG A 146 5.43 31.28 6.30
CA ARG A 146 5.83 32.10 5.14
C ARG A 146 4.68 33.01 4.71
N GLU A 147 5.02 34.23 4.29
CA GLU A 147 4.05 35.24 3.83
C GLU A 147 3.95 35.31 2.29
N GLU A 148 4.75 34.52 1.57
CA GLU A 148 4.70 34.45 0.12
C GLU A 148 3.47 33.68 -0.37
N THR A 149 3.06 33.92 -1.63
CA THR A 149 1.95 33.19 -2.25
C THR A 149 2.44 31.90 -2.89
N VAL A 150 1.50 30.96 -3.18
CA VAL A 150 1.81 29.71 -3.88
C VAL A 150 2.52 29.95 -5.21
N GLU A 151 2.15 31.03 -5.92
CA GLU A 151 2.73 31.41 -7.22
C GLU A 151 4.15 31.99 -7.11
N ASP A 152 4.49 32.61 -5.97
CA ASP A 152 5.79 33.28 -5.75
C ASP A 152 6.82 32.31 -5.16
N ALA A 153 6.41 31.22 -4.55
CA ALA A 153 7.27 30.24 -3.89
C ALA A 153 8.00 29.34 -4.91
N ASP A 154 9.29 29.06 -4.67
CA ASP A 154 10.11 28.19 -5.55
C ASP A 154 10.01 26.73 -5.12
N TRP A 155 8.91 26.07 -5.52
CA TRP A 155 8.60 24.66 -5.22
C TRP A 155 9.59 23.65 -5.84
N GLU A 156 10.49 24.09 -6.74
CA GLU A 156 11.45 23.18 -7.39
C GLU A 156 12.85 23.25 -6.74
N LYS A 157 13.17 24.31 -6.02
CA LYS A 157 14.54 24.56 -5.53
C LYS A 157 14.64 24.79 -4.02
N ASP A 158 13.55 25.17 -3.38
CA ASP A 158 13.54 25.37 -1.93
C ASP A 158 13.37 24.01 -1.24
N GLU A 159 14.49 23.48 -0.71
CA GLU A 159 14.52 22.16 -0.07
C GLU A 159 13.58 22.07 1.15
N GLU A 160 13.35 23.16 1.86
CA GLU A 160 12.45 23.18 3.01
C GLU A 160 10.99 23.05 2.56
N LEU A 161 10.59 23.75 1.49
CA LEU A 161 9.27 23.64 0.89
C LEU A 161 9.02 22.23 0.29
N ILE A 162 10.01 21.69 -0.41
CA ILE A 162 9.93 20.36 -1.02
C ILE A 162 9.74 19.30 0.07
N ASN A 163 10.52 19.35 1.13
CA ASN A 163 10.44 18.37 2.22
C ASN A 163 9.10 18.46 2.95
N GLU A 164 8.66 19.66 3.32
CA GLU A 164 7.38 19.84 4.02
C GLU A 164 6.19 19.45 3.15
N LEU A 165 6.25 19.75 1.85
CA LEU A 165 5.23 19.32 0.89
C LEU A 165 5.16 17.78 0.79
N THR A 166 6.31 17.12 0.72
CA THR A 166 6.42 15.66 0.70
C THR A 166 5.85 15.06 1.98
N ASP A 167 6.21 15.58 3.15
CA ASP A 167 5.74 15.12 4.44
C ASP A 167 4.22 15.30 4.58
N HIS A 168 3.69 16.43 4.08
CA HIS A 168 2.27 16.73 4.12
C HIS A 168 1.46 15.76 3.25
N TYR A 169 1.87 15.55 1.99
CA TYR A 169 1.24 14.54 1.12
C TYR A 169 1.34 13.13 1.71
N THR A 170 2.49 12.77 2.28
CA THR A 170 2.67 11.47 2.94
C THR A 170 1.65 11.27 4.05
N SER A 171 1.48 12.27 4.91
CA SER A 171 0.52 12.22 6.02
C SER A 171 -0.93 12.03 5.55
N ILE A 172 -1.34 12.76 4.52
CA ILE A 172 -2.69 12.66 3.95
C ILE A 172 -2.94 11.26 3.39
N VAL A 173 -1.98 10.74 2.63
CA VAL A 173 -2.11 9.40 2.02
C VAL A 173 -2.08 8.30 3.07
N GLU A 174 -1.23 8.38 4.08
CA GLU A 174 -1.22 7.42 5.21
C GLU A 174 -2.56 7.40 5.94
N GLU A 175 -3.16 8.56 6.21
CA GLU A 175 -4.49 8.66 6.83
C GLU A 175 -5.56 8.01 5.95
N ALA A 176 -5.61 8.35 4.66
CA ALA A 176 -6.56 7.76 3.72
C ALA A 176 -6.38 6.24 3.60
N LEU A 177 -5.15 5.75 3.40
CA LEU A 177 -4.86 4.32 3.27
C LEU A 177 -5.11 3.53 4.57
N SER A 178 -5.13 4.19 5.73
CA SER A 178 -5.49 3.53 7.00
C SER A 178 -6.90 2.96 7.01
N GLN A 179 -7.77 3.45 6.14
CA GLN A 179 -9.15 3.01 5.97
C GLN A 179 -9.27 1.76 5.09
N VAL A 180 -8.23 1.45 4.32
CA VAL A 180 -8.21 0.26 3.44
C VAL A 180 -8.07 -1.00 4.29
N VAL A 181 -9.12 -1.83 4.31
CA VAL A 181 -9.21 -3.05 5.14
C VAL A 181 -8.35 -4.17 4.54
N LEU A 182 -7.42 -4.71 5.32
CA LEU A 182 -6.52 -5.82 4.95
C LEU A 182 -7.05 -7.20 5.39
#